data_7e04a4ff322c61071b8580fb36ad89cd
#
_entry.id   7e04a4ff322c61071b8580fb36ad89cd
#
_cell.length_a   1.000
_cell.length_b   1.000
_cell.length_c   1.000
_cell.angle_alpha   90.00
_cell.angle_beta   90.00
_cell.angle_gamma   90.00
#
_symmetry.space_group_name_H-M   'P 1'
#
loop_
_entity.id
_entity.type
_entity.pdbx_description
1 polymer ?
#
loop_
_entity_poly.entity_id
_entity_poly.type
_entity_poly.pdbx_seq_one_letter_code
_entity_poly.pdbx_strand_id
1 'polypeptide(L)'
;GGGAVCAYGDSELRVENCSFVENEGAAGGAIGVNATAKNPSPRVYIANSTFANNIADDRGGAIYMQTATAVDVFSPVIVNCTFVGNLGSNGGALCVWSKATTTMEPTFVNNLFAENYSNTWMDDESRFDIVAFYMAGQVDANNQPLPQTVLPVCKNNLYVAASDGFFADGSNKAVNFDSDVIFAATEQNPWDEGDESYNHQTSVLLGDMKVAMIAENSIASGAGIAVVDGVEIPTVDQLGNARPATPSVGAVEYSSLSGITGNVKDVVRIWNNGNIVYATGLDKAATAKVYSMTGGLVYEGIIANHSALELPIEEGVYLIVVDKAIQKLIIK
;
A
#
# COMPACT_ATOMS: atom_id res chain seq x y z
N GLY A 1 -16.22 -9.89 3.64
CA GLY A 1 -16.03 -8.74 2.74
C GLY A 1 -14.82 -7.94 3.13
N GLY A 2 -14.39 -7.00 2.26
CA GLY A 2 -13.25 -6.15 2.49
C GLY A 2 -13.44 -5.20 3.67
N GLY A 3 -12.37 -4.91 4.40
CA GLY A 3 -12.40 -4.01 5.54
C GLY A 3 -12.69 -2.55 5.16
N ALA A 4 -12.11 -2.07 4.04
CA ALA A 4 -12.32 -0.71 3.55
C ALA A 4 -13.28 -0.65 2.36
N VAL A 5 -13.13 -1.55 1.37
CA VAL A 5 -13.94 -1.55 0.15
C VAL A 5 -14.50 -2.93 -0.13
N CYS A 6 -15.76 -2.99 -0.55
CA CYS A 6 -16.40 -4.23 -0.98
C CYS A 6 -17.13 -4.02 -2.30
N ALA A 7 -16.75 -4.78 -3.32
CA ALA A 7 -17.38 -4.75 -4.65
C ALA A 7 -18.15 -6.04 -4.91
N TYR A 8 -19.39 -5.93 -5.37
CA TYR A 8 -20.29 -7.05 -5.59
C TYR A 8 -20.90 -7.06 -7.00
N GLY A 9 -21.20 -8.24 -7.46
CA GLY A 9 -21.99 -8.44 -8.67
C GLY A 9 -21.21 -8.18 -9.95
N ASP A 10 -21.71 -7.25 -10.75
CA ASP A 10 -21.15 -6.76 -12.01
C ASP A 10 -20.50 -5.38 -11.87
N SER A 11 -20.17 -5.01 -10.62
CA SER A 11 -19.58 -3.71 -10.31
C SER A 11 -18.24 -3.52 -11.02
N GLU A 12 -17.97 -2.29 -11.45
CA GLU A 12 -16.63 -1.87 -11.80
C GLU A 12 -15.92 -1.34 -10.55
N LEU A 13 -14.75 -1.89 -10.27
CA LEU A 13 -13.86 -1.40 -9.22
C LEU A 13 -12.61 -0.80 -9.88
N ARG A 14 -12.44 0.51 -9.76
CA ARG A 14 -11.23 1.20 -10.16
C ARG A 14 -10.62 1.91 -8.96
N VAL A 15 -9.38 1.55 -8.65
CA VAL A 15 -8.60 2.10 -7.54
C VAL A 15 -7.27 2.60 -8.08
N GLU A 16 -6.98 3.87 -7.87
CA GLU A 16 -5.72 4.47 -8.33
C GLU A 16 -5.18 5.45 -7.30
N ASN A 17 -3.87 5.46 -7.13
CA ASN A 17 -3.15 6.40 -6.27
C ASN A 17 -3.68 6.43 -4.83
N CYS A 18 -4.04 5.27 -4.30
CA CYS A 18 -4.64 5.13 -2.97
C CYS A 18 -3.68 4.41 -2.00
N SER A 19 -3.85 4.70 -0.71
CA SER A 19 -3.20 3.95 0.35
C SER A 19 -4.25 3.28 1.23
N PHE A 20 -4.13 1.97 1.39
CA PHE A 20 -4.94 1.15 2.28
C PHE A 20 -4.03 0.65 3.40
N VAL A 21 -4.22 1.16 4.60
CA VAL A 21 -3.30 0.91 5.72
C VAL A 21 -4.09 0.47 6.93
N GLU A 22 -3.64 -0.63 7.56
CA GLU A 22 -4.19 -1.12 8.82
C GLU A 22 -5.71 -1.38 8.77
N ASN A 23 -6.23 -1.81 7.60
CA ASN A 23 -7.63 -2.21 7.51
C ASN A 23 -7.78 -3.68 7.92
N GLU A 24 -8.89 -4.01 8.55
CA GLU A 24 -9.21 -5.35 9.00
C GLU A 24 -10.52 -5.84 8.39
N GLY A 25 -10.53 -7.09 7.93
CA GLY A 25 -11.71 -7.69 7.30
C GLY A 25 -11.71 -9.22 7.40
N ALA A 26 -12.88 -9.82 7.28
CA ALA A 26 -13.00 -11.28 7.32
C ALA A 26 -12.30 -11.95 6.11
N ALA A 27 -12.35 -11.31 4.93
CA ALA A 27 -11.63 -11.74 3.73
C ALA A 27 -11.35 -10.53 2.85
N GLY A 28 -10.08 -10.27 2.56
CA GLY A 28 -9.59 -8.99 2.04
C GLY A 28 -9.53 -7.93 3.15
N GLY A 29 -8.41 -7.83 3.85
CA GLY A 29 -8.25 -6.84 4.91
C GLY A 29 -8.60 -5.43 4.44
N ALA A 30 -8.18 -5.05 3.24
CA ALA A 30 -8.56 -3.79 2.60
C ALA A 30 -9.73 -3.95 1.61
N ILE A 31 -9.58 -4.80 0.60
CA ILE A 31 -10.53 -4.89 -0.50
C ILE A 31 -11.08 -6.32 -0.64
N GLY A 32 -12.41 -6.44 -0.67
CA GLY A 32 -13.11 -7.67 -1.00
C GLY A 32 -13.89 -7.53 -2.32
N VAL A 33 -13.68 -8.46 -3.27
CA VAL A 33 -14.43 -8.51 -4.52
C VAL A 33 -15.19 -9.83 -4.59
N ASN A 34 -16.50 -9.75 -4.82
CA ASN A 34 -17.35 -10.89 -5.04
C ASN A 34 -18.02 -10.80 -6.41
N ALA A 35 -17.37 -11.38 -7.40
CA ALA A 35 -17.83 -11.42 -8.77
C ALA A 35 -18.94 -12.46 -8.93
N THR A 36 -20.19 -12.04 -9.09
CA THR A 36 -21.35 -12.91 -9.17
C THR A 36 -22.09 -12.85 -10.51
N ALA A 37 -21.84 -11.82 -11.31
CA ALA A 37 -22.50 -11.63 -12.60
C ALA A 37 -21.82 -12.41 -13.71
N LYS A 38 -22.63 -12.97 -14.62
CA LYS A 38 -22.15 -13.71 -15.78
C LYS A 38 -21.68 -12.77 -16.90
N ASN A 39 -22.43 -11.72 -17.16
CA ASN A 39 -22.18 -10.75 -18.22
C ASN A 39 -22.76 -9.37 -17.87
N PRO A 40 -21.99 -8.28 -17.89
CA PRO A 40 -20.53 -8.29 -17.99
C PRO A 40 -19.87 -8.89 -16.75
N SER A 41 -18.69 -9.50 -16.91
CA SER A 41 -17.86 -9.87 -15.78
C SER A 41 -17.42 -8.60 -15.01
N PRO A 42 -17.36 -8.64 -13.67
CA PRO A 42 -16.88 -7.49 -12.92
C PRO A 42 -15.49 -7.07 -13.39
N ARG A 43 -15.32 -5.77 -13.59
CA ARG A 43 -14.03 -5.21 -13.98
C ARG A 43 -13.30 -4.71 -12.75
N VAL A 44 -12.11 -5.20 -12.55
CA VAL A 44 -11.23 -4.80 -11.45
C VAL A 44 -9.95 -4.24 -12.04
N TYR A 45 -9.68 -2.96 -11.76
CA TYR A 45 -8.44 -2.30 -12.10
C TYR A 45 -7.90 -1.59 -10.85
N ILE A 46 -6.70 -1.98 -10.43
CA ILE A 46 -6.03 -1.40 -9.27
C ILE A 46 -4.62 -0.99 -9.69
N ALA A 47 -4.29 0.28 -9.54
CA ALA A 47 -2.99 0.79 -9.97
C ALA A 47 -2.38 1.80 -8.99
N ASN A 48 -1.05 1.91 -9.01
CA ASN A 48 -0.30 2.92 -8.25
C ASN A 48 -0.76 3.03 -6.80
N SER A 49 -1.00 1.92 -6.13
CA SER A 49 -1.59 1.95 -4.80
C SER A 49 -0.75 1.15 -3.80
N THR A 50 -0.72 1.64 -2.57
CA THR A 50 0.00 1.00 -1.46
C THR A 50 -1.01 0.30 -0.55
N PHE A 51 -0.75 -0.98 -0.30
CA PHE A 51 -1.49 -1.82 0.63
C PHE A 51 -0.54 -2.25 1.75
N ALA A 52 -0.74 -1.74 2.96
CA ALA A 52 0.20 -1.96 4.04
C ALA A 52 -0.51 -2.35 5.34
N ASN A 53 0.02 -3.39 5.99
CA ASN A 53 -0.43 -3.84 7.31
C ASN A 53 -1.95 -4.16 7.39
N ASN A 54 -2.56 -4.57 6.26
CA ASN A 54 -3.96 -4.97 6.28
C ASN A 54 -4.08 -6.42 6.75
N ILE A 55 -5.12 -6.75 7.48
CA ILE A 55 -5.32 -8.05 8.12
C ILE A 55 -6.64 -8.66 7.67
N ALA A 56 -6.58 -9.91 7.23
CA ALA A 56 -7.77 -10.71 6.97
C ALA A 56 -7.79 -11.95 7.88
N ASP A 57 -8.93 -12.20 8.51
CA ASP A 57 -9.12 -13.40 9.35
C ASP A 57 -8.98 -14.70 8.53
N ASP A 58 -9.43 -14.68 7.25
CA ASP A 58 -9.39 -15.84 6.35
C ASP A 58 -8.40 -15.59 5.21
N ARG A 59 -8.78 -14.92 4.13
CA ARG A 59 -8.03 -14.92 2.87
C ARG A 59 -7.72 -13.51 2.38
N GLY A 60 -6.53 -13.38 1.75
CA GLY A 60 -6.09 -12.16 1.11
C GLY A 60 -5.89 -11.03 2.11
N GLY A 61 -4.76 -10.98 2.80
CA GLY A 61 -4.47 -10.00 3.83
C GLY A 61 -4.77 -8.57 3.40
N ALA A 62 -4.41 -8.19 2.17
CA ALA A 62 -4.85 -6.93 1.59
C ALA A 62 -6.10 -7.10 0.70
N ILE A 63 -6.05 -8.02 -0.28
CA ILE A 63 -7.12 -8.13 -1.28
C ILE A 63 -7.61 -9.58 -1.39
N TYR A 64 -8.91 -9.76 -1.31
CA TYR A 64 -9.59 -11.00 -1.63
C TYR A 64 -10.53 -10.82 -2.80
N MET A 65 -10.43 -11.70 -3.79
CA MET A 65 -11.33 -11.73 -4.94
C MET A 65 -11.91 -13.14 -5.08
N GLN A 66 -13.23 -13.24 -5.23
CA GLN A 66 -13.86 -14.53 -5.53
C GLN A 66 -14.82 -14.44 -6.69
N THR A 67 -14.99 -15.56 -7.41
CA THR A 67 -15.97 -15.69 -8.47
C THR A 67 -17.07 -16.69 -8.08
N ALA A 68 -18.31 -16.40 -8.46
CA ALA A 68 -19.39 -17.36 -8.42
C ALA A 68 -19.37 -18.26 -9.66
N THR A 69 -20.10 -19.39 -9.63
CA THR A 69 -20.22 -20.35 -10.75
C THR A 69 -20.81 -19.75 -12.04
N ALA A 70 -21.48 -18.60 -11.94
CA ALA A 70 -22.05 -17.90 -13.08
C ALA A 70 -21.02 -17.09 -13.88
N VAL A 71 -19.82 -16.85 -13.32
CA VAL A 71 -18.77 -16.05 -13.99
C VAL A 71 -18.00 -16.94 -14.95
N ASP A 72 -18.03 -16.60 -16.24
CA ASP A 72 -17.33 -17.35 -17.28
C ASP A 72 -15.83 -16.96 -17.35
N VAL A 73 -15.54 -15.66 -17.30
CA VAL A 73 -14.17 -15.09 -17.34
C VAL A 73 -14.02 -14.04 -16.25
N PHE A 74 -12.89 -14.04 -15.57
CA PHE A 74 -12.53 -13.01 -14.60
C PHE A 74 -11.10 -12.54 -14.83
N SER A 75 -10.96 -11.26 -15.19
CA SER A 75 -9.70 -10.65 -15.65
C SER A 75 -9.31 -9.45 -14.79
N PRO A 76 -8.95 -9.63 -13.51
CA PRO A 76 -8.50 -8.54 -12.66
C PRO A 76 -7.14 -8.00 -13.12
N VAL A 77 -6.97 -6.68 -13.07
CA VAL A 77 -5.74 -5.99 -13.43
C VAL A 77 -5.18 -5.28 -12.21
N ILE A 78 -3.95 -5.61 -11.83
CA ILE A 78 -3.22 -4.96 -10.72
C ILE A 78 -1.84 -4.54 -11.24
N VAL A 79 -1.58 -3.23 -11.24
CA VAL A 79 -0.40 -2.66 -11.89
C VAL A 79 0.28 -1.63 -10.97
N ASN A 80 1.61 -1.71 -10.90
CA ASN A 80 2.40 -0.73 -10.15
C ASN A 80 1.93 -0.56 -8.70
N CYS A 81 1.58 -1.64 -8.02
CA CYS A 81 1.15 -1.61 -6.63
C CYS A 81 2.22 -2.14 -5.68
N THR A 82 2.21 -1.65 -4.45
CA THR A 82 3.07 -2.16 -3.37
C THR A 82 2.22 -2.80 -2.29
N PHE A 83 2.54 -4.05 -1.97
CA PHE A 83 1.93 -4.83 -0.90
C PHE A 83 2.98 -5.14 0.15
N VAL A 84 2.80 -4.66 1.37
CA VAL A 84 3.80 -4.81 2.43
C VAL A 84 3.13 -5.02 3.79
N GLY A 85 3.62 -6.01 4.56
CA GLY A 85 3.16 -6.26 5.92
C GLY A 85 1.71 -6.74 6.04
N ASN A 86 1.08 -7.21 4.96
CA ASN A 86 -0.31 -7.68 5.04
C ASN A 86 -0.36 -9.12 5.55
N LEU A 87 -1.41 -9.46 6.28
CA LEU A 87 -1.59 -10.78 6.92
C LEU A 87 -2.93 -11.42 6.52
N GLY A 88 -2.90 -12.66 6.07
CA GLY A 88 -4.10 -13.47 5.83
C GLY A 88 -3.78 -14.95 5.86
N SER A 89 -4.77 -15.81 6.12
CA SER A 89 -4.54 -17.27 6.21
C SER A 89 -4.09 -17.87 4.88
N ASN A 90 -4.66 -17.40 3.78
CA ASN A 90 -4.29 -17.81 2.43
C ASN A 90 -4.06 -16.58 1.58
N GLY A 91 -2.82 -16.36 1.12
CA GLY A 91 -2.41 -15.16 0.44
C GLY A 91 -2.26 -13.98 1.39
N GLY A 92 -1.07 -13.81 1.96
CA GLY A 92 -0.78 -12.69 2.86
C GLY A 92 -1.08 -11.34 2.23
N ALA A 93 -0.72 -11.15 0.96
CA ALA A 93 -1.08 -9.96 0.20
C ALA A 93 -2.41 -10.10 -0.51
N LEU A 94 -2.54 -11.12 -1.35
CA LEU A 94 -3.63 -11.27 -2.30
C LEU A 94 -4.08 -12.72 -2.37
N CYS A 95 -5.40 -12.94 -2.33
CA CYS A 95 -5.99 -14.23 -2.67
C CYS A 95 -7.08 -14.08 -3.72
N VAL A 96 -6.96 -14.85 -4.79
CA VAL A 96 -8.04 -15.02 -5.77
C VAL A 96 -8.62 -16.42 -5.64
N TRP A 97 -9.90 -16.49 -5.34
CA TRP A 97 -10.64 -17.74 -5.25
C TRP A 97 -11.64 -17.87 -6.39
N SER A 98 -11.34 -18.73 -7.33
CA SER A 98 -12.18 -18.95 -8.49
C SER A 98 -12.97 -20.26 -8.39
N LYS A 99 -14.16 -20.27 -8.99
CA LYS A 99 -14.86 -21.53 -9.27
C LYS A 99 -14.25 -22.22 -10.50
N ALA A 100 -14.29 -23.54 -10.53
CA ALA A 100 -13.64 -24.33 -11.59
C ALA A 100 -14.13 -24.02 -13.03
N THR A 101 -15.33 -23.48 -13.17
CA THR A 101 -15.90 -23.10 -14.47
C THR A 101 -15.47 -21.73 -14.98
N THR A 102 -14.78 -20.95 -14.16
CA THR A 102 -14.32 -19.59 -14.52
C THR A 102 -12.94 -19.69 -15.19
N THR A 103 -12.78 -19.08 -16.36
CA THR A 103 -11.47 -18.80 -16.93
C THR A 103 -10.87 -17.59 -16.21
N MET A 104 -9.69 -17.77 -15.63
CA MET A 104 -8.98 -16.71 -14.93
C MET A 104 -7.93 -16.09 -15.85
N GLU A 105 -8.02 -14.78 -16.08
CA GLU A 105 -7.08 -14.02 -16.91
C GLU A 105 -6.48 -12.85 -16.11
N PRO A 106 -5.84 -13.11 -14.96
CA PRO A 106 -5.30 -12.04 -14.15
C PRO A 106 -4.12 -11.37 -14.83
N THR A 107 -4.05 -10.05 -14.72
CA THR A 107 -2.92 -9.24 -15.21
C THR A 107 -2.25 -8.56 -14.04
N PHE A 108 -1.00 -8.96 -13.74
CA PHE A 108 -0.18 -8.39 -12.67
C PHE A 108 1.13 -7.91 -13.23
N VAL A 109 1.35 -6.59 -13.23
CA VAL A 109 2.52 -5.98 -13.84
C VAL A 109 3.17 -4.98 -12.87
N ASN A 110 4.48 -5.07 -12.72
CA ASN A 110 5.27 -4.16 -11.88
C ASN A 110 4.81 -4.08 -10.42
N ASN A 111 4.28 -5.14 -9.84
CA ASN A 111 3.89 -5.12 -8.43
C ASN A 111 5.03 -5.57 -7.53
N LEU A 112 5.11 -4.96 -6.36
CA LEU A 112 6.04 -5.29 -5.31
C LEU A 112 5.29 -5.96 -4.16
N PHE A 113 5.65 -7.21 -3.87
CA PHE A 113 5.11 -7.97 -2.75
C PHE A 113 6.25 -8.25 -1.77
N ALA A 114 6.20 -7.61 -0.61
CA ALA A 114 7.25 -7.72 0.39
C ALA A 114 6.68 -7.77 1.81
N GLU A 115 7.26 -8.61 2.67
CA GLU A 115 6.84 -8.79 4.07
C GLU A 115 5.35 -9.08 4.27
N ASN A 116 4.69 -9.74 3.34
CA ASN A 116 3.33 -10.18 3.58
C ASN A 116 3.34 -11.59 4.19
N TYR A 117 2.40 -11.91 5.05
CA TYR A 117 2.44 -13.14 5.84
C TYR A 117 1.17 -13.96 5.63
N SER A 118 1.37 -15.26 5.52
CA SER A 118 0.28 -16.22 5.54
C SER A 118 0.36 -17.02 6.84
N ASN A 119 -0.72 -17.03 7.61
CA ASN A 119 -0.81 -17.85 8.83
C ASN A 119 -1.60 -19.13 8.58
N THR A 120 -1.38 -19.79 7.46
CA THR A 120 -1.96 -21.12 7.25
C THR A 120 -1.57 -22.06 8.39
N TRP A 121 -2.53 -22.81 8.87
CA TRP A 121 -2.54 -23.65 10.06
C TRP A 121 -1.45 -24.74 10.15
N MET A 122 -0.48 -24.77 9.28
CA MET A 122 0.52 -25.81 9.20
C MET A 122 1.93 -25.24 9.08
N ASP A 123 2.69 -25.45 10.13
CA ASP A 123 4.15 -25.35 10.26
C ASP A 123 4.80 -23.96 10.15
N ASP A 124 5.68 -23.71 11.12
CA ASP A 124 6.47 -22.48 11.34
C ASP A 124 7.31 -21.99 10.15
N GLU A 125 7.45 -22.77 9.11
CA GLU A 125 8.28 -22.45 7.94
C GLU A 125 7.51 -21.81 6.77
N SER A 126 6.18 -21.68 6.84
CA SER A 126 5.33 -21.16 5.75
C SER A 126 4.91 -19.69 5.91
N ARG A 127 5.64 -18.91 6.67
CA ARG A 127 5.34 -17.51 7.00
C ARG A 127 5.68 -16.50 5.92
N PHE A 128 5.67 -16.87 4.64
CA PHE A 128 6.19 -16.01 3.58
C PHE A 128 5.10 -15.38 2.73
N ASP A 129 5.46 -14.25 2.11
CA ASP A 129 4.69 -13.52 1.12
C ASP A 129 3.98 -14.44 0.15
N ILE A 130 2.67 -14.55 0.24
CA ILE A 130 1.94 -15.41 -0.67
C ILE A 130 0.92 -14.59 -1.43
N VAL A 131 1.12 -14.54 -2.73
CA VAL A 131 0.04 -14.30 -3.68
C VAL A 131 -0.63 -15.65 -3.92
N ALA A 132 -1.73 -15.92 -3.26
CA ALA A 132 -2.40 -17.20 -3.38
C ALA A 132 -3.46 -17.17 -4.48
N PHE A 133 -3.38 -18.13 -5.38
CA PHE A 133 -4.47 -18.50 -6.29
C PHE A 133 -5.09 -19.79 -5.79
N TYR A 134 -6.26 -19.64 -5.19
CA TYR A 134 -7.08 -20.78 -4.81
C TYR A 134 -8.16 -20.95 -5.86
N MET A 135 -8.08 -22.05 -6.56
CA MET A 135 -9.16 -22.46 -7.40
C MET A 135 -9.96 -23.50 -6.62
N ALA A 136 -11.15 -23.13 -6.18
CA ALA A 136 -12.04 -24.08 -5.52
C ALA A 136 -12.34 -25.22 -6.51
N GLY A 137 -11.62 -26.32 -6.36
CA GLY A 137 -11.79 -27.50 -7.17
C GLY A 137 -13.23 -27.97 -7.12
N GLN A 138 -13.96 -27.74 -8.19
CA GLN A 138 -15.12 -28.59 -8.43
C GLN A 138 -14.58 -29.94 -8.84
N VAL A 139 -15.18 -30.98 -8.33
CA VAL A 139 -14.86 -32.34 -8.71
C VAL A 139 -15.93 -32.84 -9.67
N ASP A 140 -15.54 -33.72 -10.57
CA ASP A 140 -16.47 -34.47 -11.41
C ASP A 140 -17.29 -35.51 -10.60
N ALA A 141 -18.14 -36.26 -11.26
CA ALA A 141 -18.94 -37.29 -10.62
C ALA A 141 -18.11 -38.42 -9.95
N ASN A 142 -16.82 -38.51 -10.25
CA ASN A 142 -15.88 -39.47 -9.70
C ASN A 142 -14.96 -38.86 -8.63
N ASN A 143 -15.30 -37.65 -8.14
CA ASN A 143 -14.53 -36.90 -7.16
C ASN A 143 -13.11 -36.51 -7.65
N GLN A 144 -12.91 -36.38 -8.98
CA GLN A 144 -11.67 -35.89 -9.54
C GLN A 144 -11.75 -34.43 -9.82
N PRO A 145 -10.66 -33.64 -9.56
CA PRO A 145 -10.63 -32.22 -9.83
C PRO A 145 -10.94 -31.91 -11.30
N LEU A 146 -11.87 -30.99 -11.53
CA LEU A 146 -12.09 -30.46 -12.87
C LEU A 146 -10.90 -29.60 -13.32
N PRO A 147 -10.50 -29.65 -14.59
CA PRO A 147 -9.44 -28.83 -15.10
C PRO A 147 -9.84 -27.35 -14.98
N GLN A 148 -8.88 -26.56 -14.57
CA GLN A 148 -9.04 -25.12 -14.41
C GLN A 148 -8.20 -24.39 -15.46
N THR A 149 -8.72 -23.30 -15.99
CA THR A 149 -8.01 -22.49 -16.97
C THR A 149 -7.52 -21.20 -16.32
N VAL A 150 -6.21 -21.04 -16.23
CA VAL A 150 -5.56 -19.81 -15.78
C VAL A 150 -4.62 -19.33 -16.87
N LEU A 151 -4.84 -18.11 -17.35
CA LEU A 151 -4.07 -17.47 -18.43
C LEU A 151 -3.47 -16.16 -17.90
N PRO A 152 -2.49 -16.21 -16.98
CA PRO A 152 -1.98 -15.02 -16.34
C PRO A 152 -1.07 -14.21 -17.26
N VAL A 153 -1.20 -12.88 -17.22
CA VAL A 153 -0.21 -11.93 -17.71
C VAL A 153 0.53 -11.35 -16.53
N CYS A 154 1.62 -11.99 -16.11
CA CYS A 154 2.40 -11.58 -14.96
C CYS A 154 3.81 -11.19 -15.39
N LYS A 155 4.14 -9.89 -15.32
CA LYS A 155 5.42 -9.35 -15.81
C LYS A 155 6.06 -8.39 -14.81
N ASN A 156 7.37 -8.54 -14.64
CA ASN A 156 8.18 -7.62 -13.85
C ASN A 156 7.67 -7.43 -12.41
N ASN A 157 7.06 -8.46 -11.81
CA ASN A 157 6.72 -8.40 -10.40
C ASN A 157 7.92 -8.84 -9.55
N LEU A 158 8.05 -8.23 -8.36
CA LEU A 158 8.96 -8.65 -7.31
C LEU A 158 8.15 -9.29 -6.18
N TYR A 159 8.56 -10.49 -5.76
CA TYR A 159 7.80 -11.27 -4.79
C TYR A 159 8.73 -12.18 -3.97
N VAL A 160 8.34 -12.55 -2.76
CA VAL A 160 9.10 -13.51 -1.94
C VAL A 160 8.59 -14.93 -2.21
N ALA A 161 7.29 -15.14 -2.18
CA ALA A 161 6.68 -16.41 -2.53
C ALA A 161 5.31 -16.23 -3.22
N ALA A 162 4.92 -17.17 -4.05
CA ALA A 162 3.64 -17.21 -4.75
C ALA A 162 3.21 -18.64 -5.00
N SER A 163 1.93 -18.84 -5.30
CA SER A 163 1.41 -20.14 -5.75
C SER A 163 2.18 -20.65 -6.99
N ASP A 164 2.38 -21.94 -7.06
CA ASP A 164 3.16 -22.61 -8.10
C ASP A 164 2.77 -22.15 -9.51
N GLY A 165 3.78 -21.77 -10.29
CA GLY A 165 3.64 -21.38 -11.69
C GLY A 165 3.00 -20.00 -11.94
N PHE A 166 2.56 -19.28 -10.91
CA PHE A 166 1.85 -18.02 -11.09
C PHE A 166 2.75 -16.92 -11.68
N PHE A 167 3.98 -16.81 -11.18
CA PHE A 167 5.01 -15.90 -11.69
C PHE A 167 6.06 -16.61 -12.54
N ALA A 168 5.63 -17.58 -13.37
CA ALA A 168 6.53 -18.40 -14.18
C ALA A 168 7.22 -17.63 -15.33
N ASP A 169 6.72 -16.46 -15.72
CA ASP A 169 7.42 -15.61 -16.69
C ASP A 169 8.75 -15.12 -16.09
N GLY A 170 9.85 -15.33 -16.81
CA GLY A 170 11.20 -15.02 -16.33
C GLY A 170 11.50 -13.55 -16.10
N SER A 171 10.57 -12.63 -16.40
CA SER A 171 10.67 -11.22 -16.03
C SER A 171 10.31 -10.96 -14.57
N ASN A 172 9.54 -11.87 -13.93
CA ASN A 172 9.26 -11.81 -12.51
C ASN A 172 10.46 -12.30 -11.72
N LYS A 173 10.73 -11.69 -10.57
CA LYS A 173 11.90 -12.03 -9.74
C LYS A 173 11.49 -12.32 -8.31
N ALA A 174 11.92 -13.46 -7.81
CA ALA A 174 11.92 -13.71 -6.38
C ALA A 174 12.96 -12.80 -5.70
N VAL A 175 12.58 -12.23 -4.57
CA VAL A 175 13.43 -11.38 -3.74
C VAL A 175 13.73 -12.08 -2.42
N ASN A 176 14.91 -11.80 -1.88
CA ASN A 176 15.28 -12.25 -0.54
C ASN A 176 15.27 -11.03 0.37
N PHE A 177 14.30 -10.97 1.26
CA PHE A 177 14.09 -9.81 2.12
C PHE A 177 15.26 -9.53 3.08
N ASP A 178 15.96 -10.57 3.51
CA ASP A 178 17.10 -10.44 4.44
C ASP A 178 18.35 -9.87 3.76
N SER A 179 18.50 -10.06 2.45
CA SER A 179 19.70 -9.67 1.70
C SER A 179 19.47 -8.56 0.67
N ASP A 180 18.23 -8.41 0.18
CA ASP A 180 17.92 -7.44 -0.87
C ASP A 180 17.45 -6.11 -0.28
N VAL A 181 18.02 -5.02 -0.75
CA VAL A 181 17.57 -3.68 -0.37
C VAL A 181 16.31 -3.34 -1.17
N ILE A 182 15.19 -3.15 -0.50
CA ILE A 182 13.91 -2.84 -1.14
C ILE A 182 13.42 -1.45 -0.73
N PHE A 183 13.17 -1.23 0.57
CA PHE A 183 12.56 0.00 1.06
C PHE A 183 13.57 0.96 1.68
N ALA A 184 13.25 2.25 1.62
CA ALA A 184 13.99 3.26 2.36
C ALA A 184 13.83 2.98 3.87
N ALA A 185 14.95 2.87 4.58
CA ALA A 185 14.93 2.69 6.03
C ALA A 185 14.32 3.93 6.67
N THR A 186 13.16 3.77 7.29
CA THR A 186 12.66 4.66 8.31
C THR A 186 13.12 4.14 9.67
N GLU A 187 13.14 4.98 10.70
CA GLU A 187 13.60 4.60 12.04
C GLU A 187 13.09 3.20 12.40
N GLN A 188 14.01 2.26 12.52
CA GLN A 188 13.70 0.88 12.88
C GLN A 188 13.00 0.88 14.22
N ASN A 189 11.77 0.40 14.25
CA ASN A 189 11.28 -0.23 15.47
C ASN A 189 12.01 -1.56 15.55
N PRO A 190 12.91 -1.77 16.53
CA PRO A 190 13.60 -3.04 16.65
C PRO A 190 12.56 -4.14 16.83
N TRP A 191 12.72 -5.23 16.09
CA TRP A 191 12.08 -6.49 16.40
C TRP A 191 12.26 -6.78 17.88
N ASP A 192 11.17 -6.86 18.61
CA ASP A 192 11.19 -7.43 19.96
C ASP A 192 11.05 -8.95 19.76
N GLU A 193 12.17 -9.68 19.81
CA GLU A 193 12.24 -11.14 19.61
C GLU A 193 11.37 -11.94 20.62
N GLY A 194 10.62 -11.26 21.48
CA GLY A 194 9.79 -11.86 22.51
C GLY A 194 8.28 -11.63 22.34
N ASP A 195 7.84 -10.85 21.37
CA ASP A 195 6.41 -10.57 21.17
C ASP A 195 5.81 -11.53 20.14
N GLU A 196 5.09 -12.56 20.65
CA GLU A 196 4.28 -13.46 19.81
C GLU A 196 3.05 -12.77 19.22
N SER A 197 2.80 -11.51 19.51
CA SER A 197 1.76 -10.73 18.87
C SER A 197 2.27 -10.25 17.51
N TYR A 198 1.58 -10.67 16.45
CA TYR A 198 1.87 -10.39 15.03
C TYR A 198 1.65 -8.91 14.65
N ASN A 199 2.25 -8.01 15.37
CA ASN A 199 2.17 -6.58 15.11
C ASN A 199 3.37 -6.15 14.25
N HIS A 200 3.47 -6.71 13.05
CA HIS A 200 4.46 -6.32 12.07
C HIS A 200 4.09 -4.97 11.46
N GLN A 201 4.26 -3.92 12.23
CA GLN A 201 4.22 -2.57 11.68
C GLN A 201 5.51 -2.37 10.87
N THR A 202 5.37 -2.49 9.55
CA THR A 202 6.46 -2.10 8.67
C THR A 202 6.72 -0.62 8.80
N SER A 203 7.87 -0.26 9.29
CA SER A 203 8.35 1.13 9.49
C SER A 203 8.59 1.89 8.19
N VAL A 204 8.19 1.34 7.04
CA VAL A 204 8.48 1.87 5.70
C VAL A 204 7.45 2.86 5.16
N LEU A 205 6.38 3.14 5.90
CA LEU A 205 5.33 4.06 5.42
C LEU A 205 5.69 5.51 5.70
N LEU A 206 5.84 6.29 4.66
CA LEU A 206 6.25 7.69 4.71
C LEU A 206 5.17 8.65 4.22
N GLY A 207 5.21 9.86 4.78
CA GLY A 207 4.34 10.96 4.38
C GLY A 207 2.88 10.82 4.79
N ASP A 208 2.09 11.82 4.43
CA ASP A 208 0.66 11.88 4.76
C ASP A 208 -0.15 10.83 3.98
N MET A 209 0.32 10.44 2.80
CA MET A 209 -0.30 9.39 1.97
C MET A 209 0.06 7.97 2.41
N LYS A 210 0.95 7.80 3.39
CA LYS A 210 1.34 6.46 3.86
C LYS A 210 1.81 5.56 2.72
N VAL A 211 2.78 5.99 1.95
CA VAL A 211 3.38 5.21 0.86
C VAL A 211 4.64 4.48 1.31
N ALA A 212 4.88 3.30 0.77
CA ALA A 212 6.10 2.54 1.00
C ALA A 212 7.17 2.99 -0.01
N MET A 213 8.09 3.86 0.44
CA MET A 213 9.17 4.38 -0.40
C MET A 213 10.26 3.33 -0.62
N ILE A 214 10.66 3.13 -1.87
CA ILE A 214 11.81 2.28 -2.19
C ILE A 214 13.13 3.01 -1.91
N ALA A 215 14.16 2.25 -1.55
CA ALA A 215 15.49 2.79 -1.26
C ALA A 215 16.23 3.25 -2.53
N GLU A 216 17.28 4.04 -2.37
CA GLU A 216 18.14 4.50 -3.46
C GLU A 216 18.74 3.34 -4.29
N ASN A 217 19.17 2.29 -3.61
CA ASN A 217 19.75 1.11 -4.23
C ASN A 217 18.77 -0.07 -4.27
N SER A 218 17.46 0.23 -4.30
CA SER A 218 16.44 -0.80 -4.31
C SER A 218 16.53 -1.67 -5.57
N ILE A 219 16.38 -2.98 -5.39
CA ILE A 219 16.22 -3.90 -6.52
C ILE A 219 14.93 -3.63 -7.32
N ALA A 220 13.98 -2.88 -6.75
CA ALA A 220 12.77 -2.42 -7.43
C ALA A 220 13.03 -1.24 -8.37
N SER A 221 14.12 -0.48 -8.16
CA SER A 221 14.45 0.68 -8.96
C SER A 221 14.81 0.29 -10.39
N GLY A 222 14.06 0.82 -11.38
CA GLY A 222 14.29 0.52 -12.80
C GLY A 222 14.05 -0.94 -13.20
N ALA A 223 13.38 -1.74 -12.38
CA ALA A 223 13.12 -3.16 -12.65
C ALA A 223 11.78 -3.42 -13.36
N GLY A 224 10.96 -2.40 -13.52
CA GLY A 224 9.65 -2.49 -14.16
C GLY A 224 9.69 -2.35 -15.69
N ILE A 225 8.52 -2.46 -16.28
CA ILE A 225 8.27 -2.30 -17.71
C ILE A 225 7.24 -1.18 -17.95
N ALA A 226 7.50 -0.30 -18.92
CA ALA A 226 6.62 0.84 -19.19
C ALA A 226 5.44 0.50 -20.12
N VAL A 227 5.53 -0.56 -20.91
CA VAL A 227 4.51 -0.93 -21.90
C VAL A 227 4.31 -2.44 -21.91
N VAL A 228 3.06 -2.88 -21.78
CA VAL A 228 2.61 -4.25 -22.04
C VAL A 228 1.38 -4.15 -22.91
N ASP A 229 1.34 -4.88 -24.02
CA ASP A 229 0.23 -4.85 -24.97
C ASP A 229 -1.11 -5.20 -24.27
N GLY A 230 -2.09 -4.33 -24.48
CA GLY A 230 -3.42 -4.48 -23.87
C GLY A 230 -3.54 -4.16 -22.40
N VAL A 231 -2.45 -3.69 -21.75
CA VAL A 231 -2.45 -3.32 -20.34
C VAL A 231 -2.28 -1.82 -20.18
N GLU A 232 -3.19 -1.19 -19.46
CA GLU A 232 -3.04 0.22 -19.06
C GLU A 232 -2.01 0.32 -17.93
N ILE A 233 -0.82 0.87 -18.24
CA ILE A 233 0.23 1.12 -17.25
C ILE A 233 0.31 2.63 -17.00
N PRO A 234 0.12 3.10 -15.76
CA PRO A 234 0.22 4.53 -15.44
C PRO A 234 1.60 5.12 -15.74
N THR A 235 1.62 6.31 -16.32
CA THR A 235 2.85 7.06 -16.66
C THR A 235 3.38 7.92 -15.51
N VAL A 236 2.64 8.00 -14.42
CA VAL A 236 3.03 8.64 -13.17
C VAL A 236 2.92 7.63 -12.02
N ASP A 237 3.65 7.87 -10.95
CA ASP A 237 3.57 7.06 -9.74
C ASP A 237 2.45 7.51 -8.78
N GLN A 238 2.30 6.86 -7.64
CA GLN A 238 1.29 7.19 -6.63
C GLN A 238 1.41 8.63 -6.10
N LEU A 239 2.60 9.23 -6.13
CA LEU A 239 2.88 10.58 -5.68
C LEU A 239 2.79 11.63 -6.81
N GLY A 240 2.48 11.20 -8.04
CA GLY A 240 2.39 12.06 -9.21
C GLY A 240 3.73 12.31 -9.92
N ASN A 241 4.80 11.63 -9.55
CA ASN A 241 6.08 11.72 -10.25
C ASN A 241 6.02 10.96 -11.57
N ALA A 242 6.60 11.54 -12.64
CA ALA A 242 6.65 10.86 -13.93
C ALA A 242 7.50 9.58 -13.85
N ARG A 243 6.97 8.48 -14.39
CA ARG A 243 7.71 7.23 -14.50
C ARG A 243 8.69 7.29 -15.66
N PRO A 244 9.95 6.87 -15.46
CA PRO A 244 10.94 6.81 -16.54
C PRO A 244 10.63 5.69 -17.55
N ALA A 245 11.43 5.60 -18.61
CA ALA A 245 11.28 4.55 -19.63
C ALA A 245 11.49 3.13 -19.06
N THR A 246 12.28 3.01 -18.00
CA THR A 246 12.42 1.82 -17.17
C THR A 246 11.93 2.16 -15.78
N PRO A 247 10.62 2.01 -15.51
CA PRO A 247 10.04 2.41 -14.25
C PRO A 247 10.48 1.50 -13.10
N SER A 248 10.29 1.97 -11.89
CA SER A 248 10.43 1.12 -10.71
C SER A 248 9.24 0.17 -10.58
N VAL A 249 9.47 -0.95 -9.94
CA VAL A 249 8.42 -1.87 -9.50
C VAL A 249 7.79 -1.33 -8.22
N GLY A 250 6.45 -1.40 -8.13
CA GLY A 250 5.70 -0.88 -6.99
C GLY A 250 5.01 0.46 -7.25
N ALA A 251 4.37 0.98 -6.21
CA ALA A 251 3.48 2.14 -6.29
C ALA A 251 4.22 3.46 -6.53
N VAL A 252 5.48 3.58 -6.08
CA VAL A 252 6.27 4.81 -6.15
C VAL A 252 7.56 4.60 -6.91
N GLU A 253 7.98 5.66 -7.63
CA GLU A 253 9.32 5.71 -8.20
C GLU A 253 10.34 6.03 -7.11
N TYR A 254 11.54 5.43 -7.22
CA TYR A 254 12.66 6.04 -6.55
C TYR A 254 12.88 7.41 -7.21
N SER A 255 12.46 8.45 -6.56
CA SER A 255 13.07 9.73 -6.78
C SER A 255 14.30 9.80 -5.88
N SER A 256 15.51 9.94 -6.45
CA SER A 256 16.53 10.63 -5.68
C SER A 256 15.81 11.87 -5.17
N LEU A 257 15.70 12.02 -3.86
CA LEU A 257 15.02 13.14 -3.22
C LEU A 257 15.56 14.53 -3.63
N SER A 258 16.23 14.63 -4.78
CA SER A 258 16.67 15.85 -5.43
C SER A 258 15.53 16.74 -5.97
N GLY A 259 14.27 16.27 -5.91
CA GLY A 259 13.08 17.10 -6.19
C GLY A 259 12.20 17.26 -4.94
N ILE A 260 12.31 16.35 -3.97
CA ILE A 260 11.87 16.48 -2.57
C ILE A 260 13.12 16.40 -1.69
N THR A 261 14.12 17.18 -2.00
CA THR A 261 15.07 17.73 -1.04
C THR A 261 14.53 19.01 -0.42
N GLY A 262 13.24 19.13 -0.30
CA GLY A 262 12.70 19.52 0.95
C GLY A 262 12.91 18.29 1.82
N ASN A 263 14.01 18.26 2.55
CA ASN A 263 14.28 17.35 3.63
C ASN A 263 12.96 16.93 4.27
N VAL A 264 12.73 15.61 4.52
CA VAL A 264 11.74 15.23 5.53
C VAL A 264 12.09 15.90 6.87
N LYS A 265 13.32 16.41 7.03
CA LYS A 265 13.73 17.37 8.04
C LYS A 265 13.11 18.78 7.88
N ASP A 266 12.65 19.20 6.70
CA ASP A 266 12.22 20.57 6.41
C ASP A 266 10.72 20.77 6.29
N VAL A 267 9.90 19.74 6.53
CA VAL A 267 8.46 19.95 6.74
C VAL A 267 8.28 20.41 8.18
N VAL A 268 8.28 21.69 8.37
CA VAL A 268 7.91 22.28 9.67
C VAL A 268 6.46 21.88 9.94
N ARG A 269 6.26 21.03 10.94
CA ARG A 269 4.93 20.69 11.45
C ARG A 269 4.64 21.49 12.69
N ILE A 270 3.47 22.08 12.74
CA ILE A 270 3.02 22.92 13.86
C ILE A 270 1.71 22.33 14.37
N TRP A 271 1.60 22.16 15.67
CA TRP A 271 0.33 21.79 16.32
C TRP A 271 0.23 22.49 17.68
N ASN A 272 -0.96 22.51 18.25
CA ASN A 272 -1.17 23.10 19.57
C ASN A 272 -2.01 22.22 20.49
N ASN A 273 -1.76 22.39 21.79
CA ASN A 273 -2.61 21.87 22.84
C ASN A 273 -2.96 23.05 23.76
N GLY A 274 -4.20 23.52 23.67
CA GLY A 274 -4.57 24.80 24.28
C GLY A 274 -3.74 25.95 23.70
N ASN A 275 -3.15 26.76 24.57
CA ASN A 275 -2.30 27.89 24.21
C ASN A 275 -0.80 27.53 24.03
N ILE A 276 -0.44 26.25 24.13
CA ILE A 276 0.95 25.79 23.92
C ILE A 276 1.07 25.26 22.49
N VAL A 277 2.01 25.86 21.74
CA VAL A 277 2.35 25.44 20.37
C VAL A 277 3.64 24.66 20.36
N TYR A 278 3.67 23.65 19.53
CA TYR A 278 4.83 22.80 19.27
C TYR A 278 5.20 22.88 17.81
N ALA A 279 6.48 22.73 17.49
CA ALA A 279 6.98 22.63 16.14
C ALA A 279 8.04 21.53 16.01
N THR A 280 8.03 20.83 14.87
CA THR A 280 9.08 19.89 14.46
C THR A 280 9.53 20.17 13.03
N GLY A 281 10.68 19.64 12.64
CA GLY A 281 11.24 19.86 11.29
C GLY A 281 11.98 21.21 11.16
N LEU A 282 12.30 21.88 12.25
CA LEU A 282 13.10 23.10 12.24
C LEU A 282 14.59 22.76 12.37
N ASP A 283 15.42 23.19 11.42
CA ASP A 283 16.88 23.06 11.49
C ASP A 283 17.51 23.93 12.59
N LYS A 284 16.87 25.06 12.87
CA LYS A 284 17.26 26.03 13.90
C LYS A 284 16.02 26.69 14.47
N ALA A 285 16.16 27.35 15.59
CA ALA A 285 15.08 28.15 16.12
C ALA A 285 14.58 29.19 15.09
N ALA A 286 13.26 29.27 14.95
CA ALA A 286 12.58 30.12 13.97
C ALA A 286 11.61 31.10 14.66
N THR A 287 11.29 32.20 13.99
CA THR A 287 10.27 33.12 14.45
C THR A 287 8.89 32.55 14.18
N ALA A 288 8.09 32.44 15.23
CA ALA A 288 6.67 32.12 15.15
C ALA A 288 5.85 33.41 15.16
N LYS A 289 5.03 33.64 14.15
CA LYS A 289 4.13 34.81 14.07
C LYS A 289 2.69 34.31 14.08
N VAL A 290 1.90 34.87 15.00
CA VAL A 290 0.47 34.51 15.12
C VAL A 290 -0.38 35.68 14.68
N TYR A 291 -1.34 35.43 13.82
CA TYR A 291 -2.21 36.42 13.24
C TYR A 291 -3.67 36.13 13.61
N SER A 292 -4.44 37.17 13.87
CA SER A 292 -5.89 37.08 13.95
C SER A 292 -6.49 36.70 12.58
N MET A 293 -7.73 36.26 12.57
CA MET A 293 -8.46 35.96 11.30
C MET A 293 -8.69 37.20 10.42
N THR A 294 -8.49 38.39 10.95
CA THR A 294 -8.53 39.67 10.21
C THR A 294 -7.15 40.06 9.67
N GLY A 295 -6.11 39.25 9.88
CA GLY A 295 -4.77 39.47 9.38
C GLY A 295 -3.86 40.30 10.28
N GLY A 296 -4.36 40.75 11.44
CA GLY A 296 -3.54 41.48 12.42
C GLY A 296 -2.56 40.55 13.14
N LEU A 297 -1.29 40.96 13.24
CA LEU A 297 -0.28 40.27 14.06
C LEU A 297 -0.64 40.43 15.55
N VAL A 298 -0.83 39.33 16.28
CA VAL A 298 -1.21 39.30 17.69
C VAL A 298 -0.09 38.79 18.59
N TYR A 299 0.86 38.04 18.06
CA TYR A 299 2.00 37.55 18.81
C TYR A 299 3.18 37.26 17.89
N GLU A 300 4.39 37.48 18.40
CA GLU A 300 5.64 37.06 17.76
C GLU A 300 6.60 36.50 18.83
N GLY A 301 7.18 35.35 18.58
CA GLY A 301 8.11 34.68 19.51
C GLY A 301 9.07 33.75 18.78
N ILE A 302 9.94 33.09 19.51
CA ILE A 302 10.90 32.15 18.97
C ILE A 302 10.48 30.73 19.38
N ILE A 303 10.45 29.81 18.42
CA ILE A 303 10.20 28.39 18.63
C ILE A 303 11.38 27.58 18.09
N ALA A 304 11.84 26.59 18.84
CA ALA A 304 12.87 25.64 18.40
C ALA A 304 12.25 24.27 18.09
N ASN A 305 13.05 23.44 17.41
CA ASN A 305 12.65 22.09 17.09
C ASN A 305 12.34 21.29 18.37
N HIS A 306 11.23 20.58 18.39
CA HIS A 306 10.72 19.81 19.55
C HIS A 306 10.54 20.63 20.84
N SER A 307 10.41 21.95 20.76
CA SER A 307 10.14 22.80 21.92
C SER A 307 8.69 23.25 22.00
N ALA A 308 8.27 23.67 23.18
CA ALA A 308 6.98 24.27 23.44
C ALA A 308 7.10 25.81 23.46
N LEU A 309 6.14 26.49 22.84
CA LEU A 309 5.98 27.92 22.87
C LEU A 309 4.60 28.26 23.46
N GLU A 310 4.55 28.86 24.62
CA GLU A 310 3.30 29.30 25.21
C GLU A 310 2.88 30.63 24.57
N LEU A 311 1.64 30.71 24.14
CA LEU A 311 1.05 31.88 23.50
C LEU A 311 0.19 32.66 24.53
N PRO A 312 0.55 33.82 24.95
CA PRO A 312 -0.22 34.67 25.87
C PRO A 312 -1.34 35.40 25.10
N ILE A 313 -2.21 34.67 24.47
CA ILE A 313 -3.32 35.20 23.67
C ILE A 313 -4.66 34.63 24.15
N GLU A 314 -5.73 35.36 23.91
CA GLU A 314 -7.09 34.98 24.34
C GLU A 314 -7.62 33.77 23.52
N GLU A 315 -8.69 33.16 24.02
CA GLU A 315 -9.41 32.10 23.29
C GLU A 315 -9.86 32.62 21.93
N GLY A 316 -9.71 31.77 20.92
CA GLY A 316 -10.06 32.18 19.56
C GLY A 316 -9.43 31.32 18.47
N VAL A 317 -9.64 31.77 17.23
CA VAL A 317 -9.07 31.14 16.03
C VAL A 317 -8.01 32.05 15.44
N TYR A 318 -6.85 31.49 15.19
CA TYR A 318 -5.67 32.22 14.72
C TYR A 318 -4.97 31.46 13.59
N LEU A 319 -4.06 32.15 12.90
CA LEU A 319 -3.10 31.52 11.98
C LEU A 319 -1.71 31.72 12.57
N ILE A 320 -0.93 30.64 12.66
CA ILE A 320 0.48 30.74 13.02
C ILE A 320 1.33 30.46 11.76
N VAL A 321 2.39 31.24 11.64
CA VAL A 321 3.42 31.11 10.61
C VAL A 321 4.76 30.87 11.30
N VAL A 322 5.39 29.74 10.96
CA VAL A 322 6.76 29.42 11.42
C VAL A 322 7.57 29.02 10.19
N ASP A 323 8.61 29.76 9.87
CA ASP A 323 9.35 29.65 8.62
C ASP A 323 8.41 29.73 7.41
N LYS A 324 8.20 28.63 6.68
CA LYS A 324 7.28 28.54 5.53
C LYS A 324 5.98 27.83 5.86
N ALA A 325 5.87 27.24 7.04
CA ALA A 325 4.69 26.51 7.47
C ALA A 325 3.62 27.47 8.00
N ILE A 326 2.37 27.22 7.63
CA ILE A 326 1.20 27.95 8.11
C ILE A 326 0.22 26.94 8.69
N GLN A 327 -0.24 27.18 9.91
CA GLN A 327 -1.19 26.31 10.60
C GLN A 327 -2.32 27.12 11.22
N LYS A 328 -3.53 26.60 11.18
CA LYS A 328 -4.67 27.13 11.94
C LYS A 328 -4.56 26.69 13.39
N LEU A 329 -4.64 27.62 14.32
CA LEU A 329 -4.69 27.38 15.76
C LEU A 329 -6.12 27.59 16.26
N ILE A 330 -6.54 26.75 17.19
CA ILE A 330 -7.76 26.93 17.98
C ILE A 330 -7.33 26.96 19.44
N ILE A 331 -7.38 28.14 20.05
CA ILE A 331 -7.09 28.35 21.46
C ILE A 331 -8.40 28.27 22.23
N LYS A 332 -8.45 27.40 23.22
CA LYS A 332 -9.64 27.13 24.05
C LYS A 332 -9.33 27.44 25.50
#